data_a101b852ec77a44a295644904424f18b
#
_entry.id   a101b852ec77a44a295644904424f18b
#
_cell.length_a   1.000
_cell.length_b   1.000
_cell.length_c   1.000
_cell.angle_alpha   90.00
_cell.angle_beta   90.00
_cell.angle_gamma   90.00
#
_symmetry.space_group_name_H-M   'P 1'
#
loop_
_entity.id
_entity.type
_entity.pdbx_description
1 polymer ?
#
loop_
_entity_poly.entity_id
_entity_poly.type
_entity_poly.pdbx_seq_one_letter_code
_entity_poly.pdbx_strand_id
1 'polypeptide(L)'
;MPASVPLARTRAEIFDDLVLDTVESLERRYSHELAGVEFAVEEVPPDLNVYDTDVLEDGEVPLARLLPGRPDRSDTPPRIVLYRRPLEFRAVDRDDLADLVHDVIIEQVANLLGLDPDEIQSD
;
A
#
# COMPACT_ATOMS: atom_id res chain seq x y z
N MET A 1 28.22 12.87 -15.41
CA MET A 1 27.94 12.47 -14.89
C MET A 1 27.99 12.19 -14.19
N PRO A 2 27.95 12.43 -14.07
CA PRO A 2 27.91 11.85 -13.38
C PRO A 2 27.21 11.39 -12.79
N ALA A 3 27.01 11.00 -13.11
CA ALA A 3 26.45 10.49 -12.50
C ALA A 3 26.34 10.19 -11.49
N SER A 4 26.31 10.31 -11.56
CA SER A 4 25.99 9.91 -10.68
C SER A 4 25.98 10.47 -9.57
N VAL A 5 25.17 10.98 -9.32
CA VAL A 5 25.04 11.28 -7.93
C VAL A 5 24.51 10.05 -7.25
N PRO A 6 25.38 9.27 -6.66
CA PRO A 6 24.95 7.97 -6.15
C PRO A 6 23.97 8.07 -4.98
N LEU A 7 23.88 9.24 -4.36
CA LEU A 7 22.98 9.44 -3.22
C LEU A 7 21.58 9.93 -3.63
N ALA A 8 21.39 10.27 -4.91
CA ALA A 8 20.08 10.69 -5.38
C ALA A 8 19.15 9.51 -5.49
N ARG A 9 17.99 9.60 -4.86
CA ARG A 9 16.98 8.55 -4.90
C ARG A 9 15.83 9.01 -5.77
N THR A 10 15.30 8.10 -6.59
CA THR A 10 14.14 8.40 -7.41
C THR A 10 12.89 8.46 -6.54
N ARG A 11 11.84 9.05 -7.07
CA ARG A 11 10.55 9.07 -6.38
C ARG A 11 10.04 7.66 -6.15
N ALA A 12 10.23 6.77 -7.12
CA ALA A 12 9.81 5.39 -6.98
C ALA A 12 10.56 4.69 -5.83
N GLU A 13 11.85 4.92 -5.71
CA GLU A 13 12.65 4.33 -4.64
C GLU A 13 12.21 4.85 -3.27
N ILE A 14 11.97 6.15 -3.16
CA ILE A 14 11.50 6.76 -1.92
C ILE A 14 10.14 6.17 -1.54
N PHE A 15 9.24 6.05 -2.51
CA PHE A 15 7.92 5.48 -2.28
C PHE A 15 8.02 4.04 -1.81
N ASP A 16 8.84 3.24 -2.49
CA ASP A 16 9.01 1.83 -2.13
C ASP A 16 9.56 1.69 -0.71
N ASP A 17 10.48 2.55 -0.30
CA ASP A 17 11.01 2.54 1.05
C ASP A 17 9.92 2.85 2.09
N LEU A 18 9.05 3.82 1.80
CA LEU A 18 7.95 4.14 2.70
C LEU A 18 7.00 2.96 2.87
N VAL A 19 6.68 2.30 1.77
CA VAL A 19 5.83 1.10 1.81
C VAL A 19 6.50 0.00 2.62
N LEU A 20 7.76 -0.26 2.34
CA LEU A 20 8.50 -1.33 3.01
C LEU A 20 8.61 -1.08 4.51
N ASP A 21 8.90 0.15 4.92
CA ASP A 21 9.01 0.49 6.33
C ASP A 21 7.70 0.21 7.08
N THR A 22 6.56 0.60 6.49
CA THR A 22 5.26 0.36 7.10
C THR A 22 4.94 -1.12 7.15
N VAL A 23 5.18 -1.83 6.05
CA VAL A 23 4.90 -3.27 5.97
C VAL A 23 5.74 -4.04 6.98
N GLU A 24 7.02 -3.73 7.08
CA GLU A 24 7.90 -4.40 8.05
C GLU A 24 7.43 -4.18 9.49
N SER A 25 7.02 -2.97 9.80
CA SER A 25 6.49 -2.65 11.12
C SER A 25 5.25 -3.48 11.43
N LEU A 26 4.34 -3.58 10.47
CA LEU A 26 3.12 -4.37 10.65
C LEU A 26 3.42 -5.87 10.73
N GLU A 27 4.35 -6.35 9.94
CA GLU A 27 4.71 -7.77 9.95
C GLU A 27 5.34 -8.20 11.26
N ARG A 28 6.05 -7.30 11.94
CA ARG A 28 6.56 -7.60 13.28
C ARG A 28 5.44 -7.85 14.28
N ARG A 29 4.33 -7.14 14.14
CA ARG A 29 3.21 -7.22 15.06
C ARG A 29 2.17 -8.27 14.65
N TYR A 30 1.96 -8.43 13.35
CA TYR A 30 0.92 -9.29 12.79
C TYR A 30 1.53 -10.36 11.89
N SER A 31 2.66 -10.93 12.31
CA SER A 31 3.41 -11.87 11.47
C SER A 31 2.59 -13.07 11.04
N HIS A 32 1.72 -13.57 11.93
CA HIS A 32 0.87 -14.71 11.61
C HIS A 32 -0.27 -14.30 10.66
N GLU A 33 -0.92 -13.19 10.96
CA GLU A 33 -2.08 -12.72 10.21
C GLU A 33 -1.71 -12.26 8.80
N LEU A 34 -0.51 -11.73 8.65
CA LEU A 34 -0.05 -11.22 7.34
C LEU A 34 0.83 -12.22 6.59
N ALA A 35 1.01 -13.41 7.14
CA ALA A 35 1.78 -14.46 6.45
C ALA A 35 1.12 -14.77 5.12
N GLY A 36 1.90 -14.71 4.03
CA GLY A 36 1.40 -14.97 2.70
C GLY A 36 0.70 -13.80 2.02
N VAL A 37 0.43 -12.71 2.73
CA VAL A 37 -0.15 -11.51 2.11
C VAL A 37 0.91 -10.82 1.28
N GLU A 38 0.57 -10.48 0.04
CA GLU A 38 1.48 -9.77 -0.85
C GLU A 38 1.17 -8.28 -0.85
N PHE A 39 2.23 -7.48 -0.85
CA PHE A 39 2.12 -6.03 -1.00
C PHE A 39 2.82 -5.63 -2.29
N ALA A 40 2.14 -4.84 -3.11
CA ALA A 40 2.65 -4.45 -4.41
C ALA A 40 2.45 -2.95 -4.63
N VAL A 41 3.31 -2.39 -5.46
CA VAL A 41 3.21 -0.98 -5.87
C VAL A 41 3.08 -0.95 -7.38
N GLU A 42 2.07 -0.23 -7.86
CA GLU A 42 1.90 0.03 -9.28
C GLU A 42 1.87 1.53 -9.50
N GLU A 43 2.20 1.96 -10.72
CA GLU A 43 2.27 3.39 -11.04
C GLU A 43 0.90 4.04 -11.02
N VAL A 44 -0.04 3.44 -11.72
CA VAL A 44 -1.41 3.95 -11.86
C VAL A 44 -2.36 2.77 -11.83
N PRO A 45 -3.62 3.01 -11.41
CA PRO A 45 -4.60 1.94 -11.46
C PRO A 45 -4.95 1.59 -12.90
N PRO A 46 -5.29 0.32 -13.16
CA PRO A 46 -5.85 -0.05 -14.46
C PRO A 46 -7.23 0.58 -14.61
N ASP A 47 -7.87 0.34 -15.74
CA ASP A 47 -9.22 0.83 -15.96
C ASP A 47 -10.12 0.41 -14.81
N LEU A 48 -10.85 1.39 -14.27
CA LEU A 48 -11.64 1.15 -13.09
C LEU A 48 -12.91 0.40 -13.41
N ASN A 49 -13.20 -0.59 -12.60
CA ASN A 49 -14.50 -1.24 -12.58
C ASN A 49 -15.34 -0.55 -11.50
N VAL A 50 -16.43 0.10 -11.92
CA VAL A 50 -17.27 0.87 -10.99
C VAL A 50 -17.92 -0.01 -9.92
N TYR A 51 -17.90 -1.32 -10.10
CA TYR A 51 -18.49 -2.25 -9.14
C TYR A 51 -17.47 -2.80 -8.15
N ASP A 52 -16.22 -2.35 -8.25
CA ASP A 52 -15.17 -2.83 -7.37
C ASP A 52 -15.26 -2.08 -6.04
N THR A 53 -15.65 -2.80 -4.98
CA THR A 53 -15.87 -2.21 -3.67
C THR A 53 -14.63 -2.26 -2.79
N ASP A 54 -13.56 -2.89 -3.23
CA ASP A 54 -12.34 -3.05 -2.44
C ASP A 54 -11.28 -2.01 -2.78
N VAL A 55 -11.69 -0.95 -3.47
CA VAL A 55 -10.81 0.12 -3.89
C VAL A 55 -10.87 1.26 -2.87
N LEU A 56 -9.72 1.71 -2.40
CA LEU A 56 -9.62 2.91 -1.59
C LEU A 56 -9.39 4.08 -2.52
N GLU A 57 -10.25 5.08 -2.46
CA GLU A 57 -10.25 6.19 -3.39
C GLU A 57 -10.06 7.53 -2.67
N ASP A 58 -9.49 8.48 -3.41
CA ASP A 58 -9.50 9.89 -3.04
C ASP A 58 -10.21 10.62 -4.17
N GLY A 59 -11.47 10.99 -3.94
CA GLY A 59 -12.32 11.48 -5.00
C GLY A 59 -12.65 10.36 -5.96
N GLU A 60 -12.25 10.52 -7.22
CA GLU A 60 -12.50 9.51 -8.25
C GLU A 60 -11.27 8.69 -8.60
N VAL A 61 -10.15 8.94 -7.92
CA VAL A 61 -8.89 8.27 -8.24
C VAL A 61 -8.54 7.29 -7.12
N PRO A 62 -8.43 6.00 -7.44
CA PRO A 62 -8.09 5.03 -6.41
C PRO A 62 -6.65 5.23 -5.92
N LEU A 63 -6.48 5.08 -4.60
CA LEU A 63 -5.18 5.15 -3.96
C LEU A 63 -4.59 3.77 -3.71
N ALA A 64 -5.45 2.77 -3.52
CA ALA A 64 -5.05 1.40 -3.25
C ALA A 64 -6.19 0.46 -3.54
N ARG A 65 -5.85 -0.83 -3.59
CA ARG A 65 -6.84 -1.87 -3.85
C ARG A 65 -6.48 -3.12 -3.08
N LEU A 66 -7.49 -3.74 -2.48
CA LEU A 66 -7.34 -5.05 -1.83
C LEU A 66 -7.90 -6.12 -2.76
N LEU A 67 -7.06 -7.11 -3.06
CA LEU A 67 -7.46 -8.29 -3.78
C LEU A 67 -7.49 -9.42 -2.75
N PRO A 68 -8.66 -9.93 -2.38
CA PRO A 68 -8.77 -10.80 -1.21
C PRO A 68 -8.16 -12.19 -1.39
N GLY A 69 -7.80 -12.56 -2.61
CA GLY A 69 -7.28 -13.89 -2.86
C GLY A 69 -8.40 -14.91 -2.88
N ARG A 70 -8.02 -16.18 -2.88
CA ARG A 70 -8.96 -17.31 -2.91
C ARG A 70 -8.60 -18.27 -1.77
N PRO A 71 -9.45 -18.38 -0.75
CA PRO A 71 -9.11 -19.23 0.41
C PRO A 71 -8.96 -20.70 0.05
N ASP A 72 -9.59 -21.14 -1.04
CA ASP A 72 -9.53 -22.51 -1.50
C ASP A 72 -8.31 -22.81 -2.38
N ARG A 73 -7.46 -21.80 -2.62
CA ARG A 73 -6.29 -21.93 -3.51
C ARG A 73 -5.09 -21.25 -2.91
N SER A 74 -4.09 -22.03 -2.58
CA SER A 74 -2.88 -21.52 -1.96
C SER A 74 -2.02 -20.68 -2.93
N ASP A 75 -2.27 -20.81 -4.24
CA ASP A 75 -1.54 -20.07 -5.26
C ASP A 75 -2.16 -18.68 -5.54
N THR A 76 -3.22 -18.32 -4.83
CA THR A 76 -3.88 -17.03 -5.00
C THR A 76 -3.99 -16.34 -3.64
N PRO A 77 -2.88 -15.82 -3.11
CA PRO A 77 -2.90 -15.14 -1.81
C PRO A 77 -3.57 -13.78 -1.90
N PRO A 78 -4.01 -13.22 -0.76
CA PRO A 78 -4.45 -11.84 -0.74
C PRO A 78 -3.33 -10.90 -1.16
N ARG A 79 -3.70 -9.83 -1.84
CA ARG A 79 -2.72 -8.84 -2.30
C ARG A 79 -3.25 -7.44 -2.03
N ILE A 80 -2.39 -6.59 -1.51
CA ILE A 80 -2.68 -5.17 -1.32
C ILE A 80 -1.80 -4.40 -2.30
N VAL A 81 -2.44 -3.64 -3.18
CA VAL A 81 -1.76 -2.87 -4.22
C VAL A 81 -1.90 -1.38 -3.90
N LEU A 82 -0.79 -0.66 -3.89
CA LEU A 82 -0.79 0.79 -3.74
C LEU A 82 -0.46 1.43 -5.08
N TYR A 83 -1.11 2.54 -5.38
CA TYR A 83 -0.90 3.26 -6.63
C TYR A 83 -0.05 4.49 -6.35
N ARG A 84 1.19 4.45 -6.82
CA ARG A 84 2.20 5.45 -6.47
C ARG A 84 1.82 6.85 -6.92
N ARG A 85 1.41 6.98 -8.19
CA ARG A 85 1.19 8.32 -8.73
C ARG A 85 -0.02 9.03 -8.11
N PRO A 86 -1.17 8.37 -7.93
CA PRO A 86 -2.26 9.01 -7.19
C PRO A 86 -1.87 9.42 -5.77
N LEU A 87 -1.12 8.58 -5.07
CA LEU A 87 -0.69 8.92 -3.71
C LEU A 87 0.28 10.10 -3.71
N GLU A 88 1.23 10.11 -4.63
CA GLU A 88 2.16 11.23 -4.76
C GLU A 88 1.44 12.51 -5.13
N PHE A 89 0.44 12.41 -5.99
CA PHE A 89 -0.32 13.59 -6.41
C PHE A 89 -1.13 14.17 -5.24
N ARG A 90 -1.64 13.30 -4.39
CA ARG A 90 -2.45 13.70 -3.23
C ARG A 90 -1.59 14.37 -2.14
N ALA A 91 -0.34 13.93 -1.98
CA ALA A 91 0.54 14.41 -0.93
C ALA A 91 1.05 15.82 -1.23
N VAL A 92 1.17 16.64 -0.20
CA VAL A 92 1.70 18.00 -0.37
C VAL A 92 3.21 18.05 -0.24
N ASP A 93 3.80 17.10 0.50
CA ASP A 93 5.25 16.98 0.65
C ASP A 93 5.61 15.56 1.04
N ARG A 94 6.90 15.31 1.30
CA ARG A 94 7.38 13.97 1.62
C ARG A 94 6.82 13.45 2.94
N ASP A 95 6.73 14.30 3.95
CA ASP A 95 6.18 13.87 5.24
C ASP A 95 4.71 13.50 5.12
N ASP A 96 3.96 14.28 4.34
CA ASP A 96 2.57 13.98 4.05
C ASP A 96 2.44 12.68 3.27
N LEU A 97 3.34 12.44 2.33
CA LEU A 97 3.35 11.19 1.58
C LEU A 97 3.57 9.99 2.51
N ALA A 98 4.51 10.11 3.45
CA ALA A 98 4.76 9.05 4.42
C ALA A 98 3.50 8.75 5.24
N ASP A 99 2.80 9.78 5.69
CA ASP A 99 1.57 9.62 6.45
C ASP A 99 0.47 8.98 5.60
N LEU A 100 0.34 9.42 4.34
CA LEU A 100 -0.66 8.84 3.44
C LEU A 100 -0.39 7.37 3.16
N VAL A 101 0.85 7.02 2.88
CA VAL A 101 1.22 5.62 2.63
C VAL A 101 0.91 4.77 3.86
N HIS A 102 1.30 5.26 5.03
CA HIS A 102 1.01 4.56 6.28
C HIS A 102 -0.49 4.36 6.46
N ASP A 103 -1.28 5.42 6.33
CA ASP A 103 -2.71 5.37 6.56
C ASP A 103 -3.42 4.45 5.57
N VAL A 104 -3.01 4.49 4.31
CA VAL A 104 -3.62 3.66 3.27
C VAL A 104 -3.32 2.19 3.53
N ILE A 105 -2.09 1.86 3.93
CA ILE A 105 -1.74 0.47 4.26
C ILE A 105 -2.53 0.00 5.48
N ILE A 106 -2.62 0.83 6.52
CA ILE A 106 -3.41 0.50 7.71
C ILE A 106 -4.86 0.21 7.35
N GLU A 107 -5.46 1.06 6.51
CA GLU A 107 -6.83 0.86 6.04
C GLU A 107 -7.02 -0.47 5.34
N GLN A 108 -6.10 -0.81 4.44
CA GLN A 108 -6.20 -2.06 3.68
C GLN A 108 -5.97 -3.28 4.55
N VAL A 109 -5.01 -3.22 5.47
CA VAL A 109 -4.76 -4.31 6.40
C VAL A 109 -5.95 -4.51 7.33
N ALA A 110 -6.53 -3.42 7.84
CA ALA A 110 -7.72 -3.49 8.67
C ALA A 110 -8.87 -4.15 7.91
N ASN A 111 -9.07 -3.74 6.66
CA ASN A 111 -10.10 -4.31 5.81
C ASN A 111 -9.89 -5.81 5.60
N LEU A 112 -8.65 -6.19 5.33
CA LEU A 112 -8.30 -7.61 5.14
C LEU A 112 -8.56 -8.44 6.39
N LEU A 113 -8.21 -7.91 7.56
CA LEU A 113 -8.31 -8.64 8.83
C LEU A 113 -9.68 -8.50 9.50
N GLY A 114 -10.57 -7.68 8.94
CA GLY A 114 -11.88 -7.45 9.52
C GLY A 114 -11.86 -6.63 10.80
N LEU A 115 -10.89 -5.71 10.91
CA LEU A 115 -10.72 -4.86 12.08
C LEU A 115 -10.96 -3.40 11.70
N ASP A 116 -11.21 -2.56 12.70
CA ASP A 116 -11.18 -1.11 12.48
C ASP A 116 -9.74 -0.65 12.32
N PRO A 117 -9.49 0.36 11.47
CA PRO A 117 -8.14 0.90 11.34
C PRO A 117 -7.52 1.34 12.68
N ASP A 118 -8.34 1.85 13.60
CA ASP A 118 -7.87 2.27 14.91
C ASP A 118 -7.35 1.11 15.76
N GLU A 119 -7.75 -0.11 15.44
CA GLU A 119 -7.28 -1.30 16.14
C GLU A 119 -5.94 -1.80 15.64
N ILE A 120 -5.52 -1.36 14.46
CA ILE A 120 -4.25 -1.78 13.88
C ILE A 120 -3.13 -0.95 14.50
N GLN A 121 -2.12 -1.65 15.01
CA GLN A 121 -0.98 -0.98 15.64
C GLN A 121 0.27 -1.21 14.79
N SER A 122 0.98 -0.11 14.54
CA SER A 122 2.30 -0.16 13.91
C SER A 122 3.30 0.46 14.88
N ASP A 123 4.53 0.06 14.77
CA ASP A 123 5.57 0.59 15.64
C ASP A 123 5.89 2.05 15.32
#